data_adaa79ca5d07b892f84e6577275690f9
#
_entry.id   adaa79ca5d07b892f84e6577275690f9
#
_cell.length_a   1.000
_cell.length_b   1.000
_cell.length_c   1.000
_cell.angle_alpha   90.00
_cell.angle_beta   90.00
_cell.angle_gamma   90.00
#
_symmetry.space_group_name_H-M   'P 1'
#
loop_
_entity.id
_entity.type
_entity.pdbx_description
1 polymer ?
#
loop_
_entity_poly.entity_id
_entity_poly.type
_entity_poly.pdbx_seq_one_letter_code
_entity_poly.pdbx_strand_id
1 'polypeptide(L)'
;MTHTNETARDHQRIPTVIDAANKALASGHADEAARLLRQVESESPQHPLVLNEIGRRMLLSGNPARARELFEQAVRGDSSNASLWINLAAALRGLNRHDEEMLALHRVLAIEPTNLRAMLQKASLQELQNDTRAAAVTYRMALQSITPTTPVPAWMNEVLTHARQVVETNNRALESFLEERLTTLRAHYAQVPLRRFDRCLAILTQRERIYQQRPSFLYFPQLAAIEFHERADFPWLDSIEAAMEDIRAELVDVLAKDSAALEAYVSHGTSRSIEQKWRELHQSRRWSVYYLWRDGIAYPEHLARCPRTAAALEGCSRCEVPGASPNALFSILDAKTRIPPHTGVNNTRLFVHLPLIIPPGCGFRVGGEQREWEPGKAFVFDDTIEHEAWNDSDEPRAVLIFDIWNPDLSAEERAMVSMTVAGVTEFYGFPQQRDVR
;
A
#
# COMPACT_ATOMS: atom_id res chain seq x y z
N MET A 1 48.46 32.81 -7.94
CA MET A 1 48.25 31.43 -7.41
C MET A 1 47.75 31.43 -5.94
N THR A 2 47.75 32.50 -5.20
CA THR A 2 47.27 32.56 -3.80
C THR A 2 45.74 32.70 -3.64
N HIS A 3 45.05 33.40 -4.53
CA HIS A 3 43.58 33.59 -4.45
C HIS A 3 42.74 32.35 -4.79
N THR A 4 43.25 31.42 -5.60
CA THR A 4 42.53 30.17 -5.95
C THR A 4 42.59 29.13 -4.83
N ASN A 5 43.56 29.16 -3.95
CA ASN A 5 43.71 28.23 -2.84
C ASN A 5 42.89 28.62 -1.60
N GLU A 6 42.63 29.92 -1.40
CA GLU A 6 41.78 30.46 -0.31
C GLU A 6 40.31 30.16 -0.58
N THR A 7 39.82 30.43 -1.82
CA THR A 7 38.42 30.14 -2.19
C THR A 7 38.09 28.66 -2.09
N ALA A 8 38.99 27.73 -2.44
CA ALA A 8 38.77 26.28 -2.31
C ALA A 8 38.72 25.79 -0.86
N ARG A 9 39.52 26.41 0.04
CA ARG A 9 39.47 26.10 1.48
C ARG A 9 38.20 26.64 2.15
N ASP A 10 37.73 27.82 1.75
CA ASP A 10 36.50 28.40 2.27
C ASP A 10 35.26 27.61 1.85
N HIS A 11 35.22 27.04 0.65
CA HIS A 11 34.14 26.21 0.19
C HIS A 11 33.91 24.92 1.02
N GLN A 12 34.93 24.36 1.64
CA GLN A 12 34.77 23.19 2.51
C GLN A 12 34.59 23.57 4.00
N ARG A 13 35.21 24.63 4.45
CA ARG A 13 35.25 25.06 5.87
C ARG A 13 33.95 25.73 6.31
N ILE A 14 33.42 26.66 5.52
CA ILE A 14 32.24 27.45 5.87
C ILE A 14 30.99 26.55 6.07
N PRO A 15 30.64 25.61 5.15
CA PRO A 15 29.54 24.68 5.40
C PRO A 15 29.69 23.91 6.71
N THR A 16 30.89 23.44 7.01
CA THR A 16 31.18 22.65 8.22
C THR A 16 30.97 23.48 9.49
N VAL A 17 31.41 24.74 9.49
CA VAL A 17 31.26 25.63 10.67
C VAL A 17 29.79 26.02 10.88
N ILE A 18 29.06 26.29 9.80
CA ILE A 18 27.60 26.56 9.84
C ILE A 18 26.84 25.35 10.35
N ASP A 19 27.18 24.14 9.89
CA ASP A 19 26.57 22.90 10.37
C ASP A 19 26.85 22.67 11.87
N ALA A 20 28.08 22.91 12.31
CA ALA A 20 28.43 22.85 13.72
C ALA A 20 27.65 23.88 14.56
N ALA A 21 27.46 25.09 14.04
CA ALA A 21 26.65 26.12 14.71
C ALA A 21 25.17 25.70 14.82
N ASN A 22 24.61 25.13 13.74
CA ASN A 22 23.22 24.63 13.73
C ASN A 22 23.04 23.45 14.72
N LYS A 23 24.00 22.53 14.81
CA LYS A 23 24.03 21.46 15.81
C LYS A 23 24.10 22.00 17.25
N ALA A 24 24.92 22.98 17.47
CA ALA A 24 25.04 23.65 18.79
C ALA A 24 23.69 24.30 19.18
N LEU A 25 23.01 24.98 18.24
CA LEU A 25 21.66 25.54 18.48
C LEU A 25 20.65 24.44 18.82
N ALA A 26 20.64 23.37 18.08
CA ALA A 26 19.72 22.25 18.31
C ALA A 26 19.95 21.56 19.66
N SER A 27 21.19 21.63 20.19
CA SER A 27 21.59 21.09 21.50
C SER A 27 21.46 22.12 22.65
N GLY A 28 20.93 23.32 22.38
CA GLY A 28 20.76 24.37 23.40
C GLY A 28 22.02 25.20 23.72
N HIS A 29 23.13 25.01 22.97
CA HIS A 29 24.41 25.73 23.18
C HIS A 29 24.44 27.01 22.34
N ALA A 30 23.59 27.98 22.69
CA ALA A 30 23.39 29.21 21.92
C ALA A 30 24.66 30.08 21.82
N ASP A 31 25.47 30.19 22.91
CA ASP A 31 26.68 30.98 22.91
C ASP A 31 27.77 30.42 21.99
N GLU A 32 27.92 29.10 21.93
CA GLU A 32 28.86 28.45 21.04
C GLU A 32 28.44 28.66 19.55
N ALA A 33 27.18 28.47 19.25
CA ALA A 33 26.65 28.74 17.93
C ALA A 33 26.86 30.18 17.49
N ALA A 34 26.59 31.13 18.38
CA ALA A 34 26.83 32.56 18.11
C ALA A 34 28.31 32.89 17.89
N ARG A 35 29.21 32.22 18.60
CA ARG A 35 30.67 32.38 18.40
C ARG A 35 31.09 31.85 17.01
N LEU A 36 30.65 30.65 16.64
CA LEU A 36 30.96 30.03 15.35
C LEU A 36 30.43 30.87 14.16
N LEU A 37 29.23 31.39 14.30
CA LEU A 37 28.61 32.21 13.23
C LEU A 37 29.37 33.59 13.11
N ARG A 38 29.69 34.26 14.22
CA ARG A 38 30.47 35.49 14.18
C ARG A 38 31.84 35.30 13.53
N GLN A 39 32.46 34.13 13.75
CA GLN A 39 33.75 33.81 13.14
C GLN A 39 33.63 33.81 11.60
N VAL A 40 32.70 33.03 11.02
CA VAL A 40 32.56 32.98 9.56
C VAL A 40 32.05 34.30 8.94
N GLU A 41 31.26 35.08 9.70
CA GLU A 41 30.81 36.40 9.29
C GLU A 41 31.96 37.40 9.16
N SER A 42 32.95 37.33 10.07
CA SER A 42 34.11 38.23 10.03
C SER A 42 35.12 37.82 8.95
N GLU A 43 35.26 36.53 8.70
CA GLU A 43 36.24 35.97 7.75
C GLU A 43 35.74 36.00 6.30
N SER A 44 34.47 35.71 6.06
CA SER A 44 33.90 35.59 4.72
C SER A 44 32.46 36.17 4.59
N PRO A 45 32.29 37.49 4.80
CA PRO A 45 30.96 38.13 4.91
C PRO A 45 30.12 38.05 3.64
N GLN A 46 30.75 37.85 2.49
CA GLN A 46 30.08 37.77 1.19
C GLN A 46 29.81 36.32 0.72
N HIS A 47 30.21 35.33 1.51
CA HIS A 47 29.97 33.94 1.14
C HIS A 47 28.45 33.62 1.16
N PRO A 48 27.89 32.95 0.12
CA PRO A 48 26.44 32.71 0.01
C PRO A 48 25.78 32.11 1.25
N LEU A 49 26.42 31.12 1.89
CA LEU A 49 25.90 30.49 3.09
C LEU A 49 25.96 31.41 4.33
N VAL A 50 26.94 32.30 4.42
CA VAL A 50 27.03 33.29 5.50
C VAL A 50 25.93 34.33 5.34
N LEU A 51 25.76 34.87 4.12
CA LEU A 51 24.65 35.79 3.80
C LEU A 51 23.30 35.15 4.10
N ASN A 52 23.15 33.89 3.75
CA ASN A 52 21.93 33.12 4.04
C ASN A 52 21.69 33.02 5.55
N GLU A 53 22.71 32.75 6.36
CA GLU A 53 22.52 32.63 7.80
C GLU A 53 22.20 33.98 8.46
N ILE A 54 22.82 35.04 8.02
CA ILE A 54 22.44 36.40 8.45
C ILE A 54 21.00 36.73 8.05
N GLY A 55 20.62 36.40 6.81
CA GLY A 55 19.26 36.59 6.30
C GLY A 55 18.21 35.82 7.12
N ARG A 56 18.51 34.57 7.50
CA ARG A 56 17.62 33.77 8.38
C ARG A 56 17.39 34.46 9.74
N ARG A 57 18.45 34.98 10.35
CA ARG A 57 18.33 35.74 11.62
C ARG A 57 17.51 37.02 11.43
N MET A 58 17.69 37.73 10.32
CA MET A 58 16.89 38.93 10.02
C MET A 58 15.41 38.58 9.85
N LEU A 59 15.11 37.47 9.17
CA LEU A 59 13.74 37.01 9.00
C LEU A 59 13.10 36.62 10.34
N LEU A 60 13.82 35.89 11.20
CA LEU A 60 13.37 35.52 12.55
C LEU A 60 13.16 36.73 13.48
N SER A 61 13.93 37.80 13.30
CA SER A 61 13.78 39.07 14.05
C SER A 61 12.67 39.97 13.46
N GLY A 62 11.89 39.50 12.48
CA GLY A 62 10.79 40.27 11.91
C GLY A 62 11.21 41.30 10.86
N ASN A 63 12.39 41.18 10.28
CA ASN A 63 12.87 42.08 9.21
C ASN A 63 12.98 41.36 7.86
N PRO A 64 11.85 41.04 7.20
CA PRO A 64 11.85 40.33 5.93
C PRO A 64 12.46 41.14 4.78
N ALA A 65 12.42 42.47 4.85
CA ALA A 65 13.02 43.32 3.82
C ALA A 65 14.55 43.16 3.77
N ARG A 66 15.20 43.21 4.91
CA ARG A 66 16.65 43.00 5.01
C ARG A 66 17.03 41.55 4.71
N ALA A 67 16.22 40.60 5.16
CA ALA A 67 16.40 39.18 4.83
C ALA A 67 16.39 38.93 3.33
N ARG A 68 15.43 39.52 2.60
CA ARG A 68 15.34 39.43 1.14
C ARG A 68 16.62 39.89 0.45
N GLU A 69 17.13 41.10 0.81
CA GLU A 69 18.37 41.64 0.22
C GLU A 69 19.55 40.68 0.37
N LEU A 70 19.69 40.09 1.55
CA LEU A 70 20.76 39.14 1.85
C LEU A 70 20.58 37.83 1.07
N PHE A 71 19.37 37.29 1.01
CA PHE A 71 19.10 36.11 0.24
C PHE A 71 19.26 36.32 -1.27
N GLU A 72 18.88 37.47 -1.80
CA GLU A 72 19.15 37.84 -3.20
C GLU A 72 20.65 37.88 -3.52
N GLN A 73 21.47 38.37 -2.59
CA GLN A 73 22.92 38.32 -2.72
C GLN A 73 23.43 36.87 -2.66
N ALA A 74 22.91 36.07 -1.74
CA ALA A 74 23.28 34.67 -1.59
C ALA A 74 22.97 33.85 -2.87
N VAL A 75 21.77 33.98 -3.44
CA VAL A 75 21.40 33.25 -4.69
C VAL A 75 22.16 33.73 -5.92
N ARG A 76 22.63 35.00 -5.95
CA ARG A 76 23.56 35.48 -6.99
C ARG A 76 24.93 34.82 -6.88
N GLY A 77 25.39 34.52 -5.66
CA GLY A 77 26.67 33.84 -5.41
C GLY A 77 26.63 32.34 -5.67
N ASP A 78 25.48 31.72 -5.39
CA ASP A 78 25.25 30.28 -5.65
C ASP A 78 23.78 30.04 -6.02
N SER A 79 23.49 30.10 -7.33
CA SER A 79 22.14 29.86 -7.85
C SER A 79 21.71 28.41 -7.89
N SER A 80 22.62 27.48 -7.66
CA SER A 80 22.36 26.03 -7.70
C SER A 80 21.88 25.44 -6.36
N ASN A 81 21.93 26.22 -5.29
CA ASN A 81 21.57 25.79 -3.95
C ASN A 81 20.10 26.07 -3.65
N ALA A 82 19.28 25.02 -3.61
CA ALA A 82 17.85 25.11 -3.34
C ALA A 82 17.51 25.76 -1.99
N SER A 83 18.36 25.55 -0.96
CA SER A 83 18.15 26.12 0.37
C SER A 83 18.20 27.68 0.39
N LEU A 84 18.97 28.29 -0.51
CA LEU A 84 19.03 29.75 -0.62
C LEU A 84 17.72 30.30 -1.21
N TRP A 85 17.21 29.65 -2.25
CA TRP A 85 15.97 30.03 -2.91
C TRP A 85 14.74 29.84 -2.02
N ILE A 86 14.70 28.79 -1.19
CA ILE A 86 13.56 28.55 -0.28
C ILE A 86 13.52 29.58 0.85
N ASN A 87 14.68 30.07 1.31
CA ASN A 87 14.76 31.14 2.29
C ASN A 87 14.41 32.49 1.68
N LEU A 88 14.79 32.74 0.42
CA LEU A 88 14.33 33.90 -0.34
C LEU A 88 12.80 33.90 -0.47
N ALA A 89 12.21 32.77 -0.85
CA ALA A 89 10.76 32.63 -0.92
C ALA A 89 10.08 32.95 0.42
N ALA A 90 10.65 32.52 1.55
CA ALA A 90 10.12 32.82 2.87
C ALA A 90 10.17 34.33 3.20
N ALA A 91 11.23 35.03 2.81
CA ALA A 91 11.32 36.49 3.00
C ALA A 91 10.32 37.24 2.09
N LEU A 92 10.16 36.80 0.84
CA LEU A 92 9.19 37.36 -0.12
C LEU A 92 7.75 37.18 0.35
N ARG A 93 7.42 36.03 0.97
CA ARG A 93 6.13 35.77 1.64
C ARG A 93 5.88 36.78 2.76
N GLY A 94 6.88 37.04 3.59
CA GLY A 94 6.79 38.03 4.68
C GLY A 94 6.59 39.48 4.19
N LEU A 95 6.87 39.73 2.89
CA LEU A 95 6.66 41.01 2.22
C LEU A 95 5.41 41.04 1.33
N ASN A 96 4.62 39.97 1.32
CA ASN A 96 3.47 39.77 0.43
C ASN A 96 3.83 39.91 -1.09
N ARG A 97 5.08 39.58 -1.47
CA ARG A 97 5.58 39.58 -2.85
C ARG A 97 5.32 38.23 -3.51
N HIS A 98 4.03 37.89 -3.68
CA HIS A 98 3.57 36.55 -4.05
C HIS A 98 4.08 36.07 -5.42
N ASP A 99 4.19 36.95 -6.41
CA ASP A 99 4.69 36.56 -7.75
C ASP A 99 6.18 36.21 -7.71
N GLU A 100 6.97 36.98 -6.96
CA GLU A 100 8.40 36.70 -6.78
C GLU A 100 8.63 35.46 -5.91
N GLU A 101 7.80 35.26 -4.89
CA GLU A 101 7.78 34.04 -4.09
C GLU A 101 7.54 32.80 -4.97
N MET A 102 6.55 32.87 -5.87
CA MET A 102 6.26 31.79 -6.82
C MET A 102 7.47 31.48 -7.70
N LEU A 103 8.14 32.52 -8.23
CA LEU A 103 9.35 32.33 -9.04
C LEU A 103 10.49 31.68 -8.25
N ALA A 104 10.71 32.10 -7.01
CA ALA A 104 11.72 31.49 -6.13
C ALA A 104 11.41 30.03 -5.84
N LEU A 105 10.15 29.68 -5.54
CA LEU A 105 9.71 28.29 -5.33
C LEU A 105 9.86 27.43 -6.59
N HIS A 106 9.60 27.99 -7.79
CA HIS A 106 9.86 27.28 -9.03
C HIS A 106 11.35 26.99 -9.23
N ARG A 107 12.25 27.89 -8.80
CA ARG A 107 13.70 27.65 -8.83
C ARG A 107 14.09 26.51 -7.87
N VAL A 108 13.52 26.48 -6.66
CA VAL A 108 13.73 25.35 -5.73
C VAL A 108 13.35 24.04 -6.40
N LEU A 109 12.13 23.97 -6.99
CA LEU A 109 11.62 22.73 -7.58
C LEU A 109 12.31 22.35 -8.91
N ALA A 110 12.95 23.30 -9.58
CA ALA A 110 13.81 23.01 -10.74
C ALA A 110 15.14 22.35 -10.32
N ILE A 111 15.65 22.67 -9.13
CA ILE A 111 16.88 22.09 -8.56
C ILE A 111 16.56 20.77 -7.84
N GLU A 112 15.53 20.77 -7.03
CA GLU A 112 15.06 19.63 -6.20
C GLU A 112 13.58 19.37 -6.46
N PRO A 113 13.20 18.57 -7.47
CA PRO A 113 11.80 18.36 -7.85
C PRO A 113 10.91 17.78 -6.73
N THR A 114 11.49 17.08 -5.77
CA THR A 114 10.79 16.46 -4.63
C THR A 114 10.95 17.23 -3.32
N ASN A 115 11.37 18.49 -3.36
CA ASN A 115 11.52 19.30 -2.15
C ASN A 115 10.15 19.55 -1.50
N LEU A 116 9.87 18.76 -0.45
CA LEU A 116 8.59 18.76 0.27
C LEU A 116 8.21 20.16 0.78
N ARG A 117 9.18 20.89 1.36
CA ARG A 117 8.93 22.23 1.90
C ARG A 117 8.53 23.21 0.81
N ALA A 118 9.19 23.18 -0.34
CA ALA A 118 8.86 24.04 -1.47
C ALA A 118 7.48 23.72 -2.05
N MET A 119 7.12 22.44 -2.19
CA MET A 119 5.80 22.05 -2.65
C MET A 119 4.70 22.52 -1.69
N LEU A 120 4.87 22.34 -0.38
CA LEU A 120 3.91 22.81 0.61
C LEU A 120 3.75 24.33 0.61
N GLN A 121 4.85 25.07 0.49
CA GLN A 121 4.81 26.54 0.39
C GLN A 121 4.14 27.01 -0.89
N LYS A 122 4.45 26.36 -2.05
CA LYS A 122 3.81 26.67 -3.33
C LYS A 122 2.30 26.43 -3.27
N ALA A 123 1.87 25.30 -2.73
CA ALA A 123 0.45 24.98 -2.60
C ALA A 123 -0.27 26.00 -1.69
N SER A 124 0.31 26.36 -0.56
CA SER A 124 -0.23 27.39 0.34
C SER A 124 -0.31 28.77 -0.36
N LEU A 125 0.65 29.11 -1.23
CA LEU A 125 0.61 30.34 -2.01
C LEU A 125 -0.51 30.31 -3.05
N GLN A 126 -0.72 29.17 -3.71
CA GLN A 126 -1.82 28.99 -4.66
C GLN A 126 -3.19 29.12 -3.97
N GLU A 127 -3.34 28.64 -2.72
CA GLU A 127 -4.57 28.88 -1.93
C GLU A 127 -4.78 30.37 -1.66
N LEU A 128 -3.72 31.10 -1.26
CA LEU A 128 -3.79 32.57 -1.05
C LEU A 128 -4.20 33.32 -2.34
N GLN A 129 -3.85 32.79 -3.50
CA GLN A 129 -4.24 33.32 -4.82
C GLN A 129 -5.61 32.82 -5.27
N ASN A 130 -6.37 32.09 -4.45
CA ASN A 130 -7.65 31.46 -4.75
C ASN A 130 -7.60 30.41 -5.86
N ASP A 131 -6.42 29.91 -6.23
CA ASP A 131 -6.27 28.77 -7.15
C ASP A 131 -6.27 27.43 -6.38
N THR A 132 -7.43 27.12 -5.82
CA THR A 132 -7.61 25.93 -4.96
C THR A 132 -7.38 24.62 -5.70
N ARG A 133 -7.63 24.58 -7.02
CA ARG A 133 -7.38 23.37 -7.83
C ARG A 133 -5.89 23.13 -8.03
N ALA A 134 -5.12 24.17 -8.39
CA ALA A 134 -3.67 24.05 -8.49
C ALA A 134 -3.05 23.73 -7.13
N ALA A 135 -3.54 24.32 -6.04
CA ALA A 135 -3.10 24.02 -4.68
C ALA A 135 -3.30 22.54 -4.36
N ALA A 136 -4.48 21.98 -4.64
CA ALA A 136 -4.78 20.56 -4.41
C ALA A 136 -3.84 19.63 -5.20
N VAL A 137 -3.54 19.96 -6.46
CA VAL A 137 -2.58 19.19 -7.27
C VAL A 137 -1.19 19.25 -6.66
N THR A 138 -0.72 20.43 -6.23
CA THR A 138 0.60 20.61 -5.64
C THR A 138 0.71 19.92 -4.27
N TYR A 139 -0.32 20.00 -3.43
CA TYR A 139 -0.38 19.25 -2.16
C TYR A 139 -0.37 17.73 -2.39
N ARG A 140 -1.07 17.23 -3.40
CA ARG A 140 -1.05 15.81 -3.76
C ARG A 140 0.36 15.36 -4.11
N MET A 141 1.08 16.11 -4.93
CA MET A 141 2.47 15.82 -5.27
C MET A 141 3.36 15.81 -4.03
N ALA A 142 3.18 16.77 -3.13
CA ALA A 142 3.90 16.83 -1.85
C ALA A 142 3.63 15.58 -0.98
N LEU A 143 2.37 15.18 -0.83
CA LEU A 143 1.99 14.00 -0.06
C LEU A 143 2.52 12.69 -0.67
N GLN A 144 2.54 12.58 -1.99
CA GLN A 144 3.09 11.41 -2.71
C GLN A 144 4.62 11.31 -2.63
N SER A 145 5.32 12.42 -2.42
CA SER A 145 6.78 12.42 -2.26
C SER A 145 7.25 11.90 -0.89
N ILE A 146 6.34 11.75 0.08
CA ILE A 146 6.65 11.25 1.42
C ILE A 146 6.71 9.72 1.39
N THR A 147 7.90 9.18 1.64
CA THR A 147 8.13 7.74 1.80
C THR A 147 8.23 7.38 3.30
N PRO A 148 8.13 6.09 3.69
CA PRO A 148 8.34 5.68 5.08
C PRO A 148 9.69 6.09 5.68
N THR A 149 10.70 6.33 4.82
CA THR A 149 12.04 6.76 5.21
C THR A 149 12.23 8.29 5.15
N THR A 150 11.24 9.04 4.67
CA THR A 150 11.31 10.50 4.58
C THR A 150 11.22 11.10 6.00
N PRO A 151 12.23 11.83 6.47
CA PRO A 151 12.16 12.49 7.77
C PRO A 151 11.16 13.65 7.72
N VAL A 152 10.03 13.49 8.40
CA VAL A 152 8.99 14.53 8.51
C VAL A 152 9.10 15.17 9.89
N PRO A 153 9.55 16.43 9.98
CA PRO A 153 9.59 17.14 11.24
C PRO A 153 8.18 17.34 11.84
N ALA A 154 8.07 17.26 13.16
CA ALA A 154 6.78 17.35 13.86
C ALA A 154 5.98 18.63 13.53
N TRP A 155 6.67 19.75 13.28
CA TRP A 155 6.03 21.02 12.90
C TRP A 155 5.30 20.98 11.55
N MET A 156 5.61 20.00 10.68
CA MET A 156 4.91 19.82 9.41
C MET A 156 3.56 19.08 9.54
N ASN A 157 3.29 18.42 10.67
CA ASN A 157 2.10 17.57 10.80
C ASN A 157 0.79 18.33 10.55
N GLU A 158 0.68 19.55 11.06
CA GLU A 158 -0.50 20.37 10.85
C GLU A 158 -0.69 20.75 9.38
N VAL A 159 0.39 21.17 8.70
CA VAL A 159 0.38 21.52 7.28
C VAL A 159 0.05 20.30 6.43
N LEU A 160 0.57 19.12 6.75
CA LEU A 160 0.26 17.88 6.05
C LEU A 160 -1.18 17.43 6.27
N THR A 161 -1.73 17.68 7.46
CA THR A 161 -3.14 17.41 7.74
C THR A 161 -4.03 18.32 6.90
N HIS A 162 -3.73 19.62 6.85
CA HIS A 162 -4.40 20.56 5.97
C HIS A 162 -4.29 20.15 4.50
N ALA A 163 -3.09 19.79 4.04
CA ALA A 163 -2.86 19.33 2.67
C ALA A 163 -3.75 18.14 2.29
N ARG A 164 -3.89 17.14 3.18
CA ARG A 164 -4.80 16.00 2.94
C ARG A 164 -6.25 16.45 2.81
N GLN A 165 -6.68 17.37 3.66
CA GLN A 165 -8.04 17.89 3.67
C GLN A 165 -8.36 18.66 2.37
N VAL A 166 -7.43 19.49 1.88
CA VAL A 166 -7.58 20.21 0.61
C VAL A 166 -7.66 19.23 -0.56
N VAL A 167 -6.78 18.23 -0.61
CA VAL A 167 -6.81 17.18 -1.64
C VAL A 167 -8.12 16.40 -1.63
N GLU A 168 -8.58 15.98 -0.45
CA GLU A 168 -9.85 15.26 -0.31
C GLU A 168 -11.06 16.10 -0.77
N THR A 169 -11.10 17.36 -0.38
CA THR A 169 -12.16 18.29 -0.81
C THR A 169 -12.17 18.47 -2.33
N ASN A 170 -10.99 18.62 -2.94
CA ASN A 170 -10.87 18.72 -4.40
C ASN A 170 -11.28 17.41 -5.10
N ASN A 171 -10.94 16.25 -4.54
CA ASN A 171 -11.33 14.95 -5.10
C ASN A 171 -12.86 14.78 -5.10
N ARG A 172 -13.54 15.16 -4.00
CA ARG A 172 -15.02 15.16 -3.95
C ARG A 172 -15.63 16.14 -4.95
N ALA A 173 -15.04 17.31 -5.12
CA ALA A 173 -15.50 18.27 -6.12
C ALA A 173 -15.32 17.75 -7.56
N LEU A 174 -14.20 17.06 -7.84
CA LEU A 174 -13.96 16.40 -9.12
C LEU A 174 -14.98 15.28 -9.36
N GLU A 175 -15.26 14.47 -8.36
CA GLU A 175 -16.26 13.40 -8.43
C GLU A 175 -17.64 13.94 -8.79
N SER A 176 -18.12 14.95 -8.06
CA SER A 176 -19.42 15.58 -8.33
C SER A 176 -19.49 16.17 -9.74
N PHE A 177 -18.41 16.81 -10.19
CA PHE A 177 -18.31 17.36 -11.55
C PHE A 177 -18.38 16.26 -12.61
N LEU A 178 -17.70 15.12 -12.41
CA LEU A 178 -17.72 13.99 -13.33
C LEU A 178 -19.09 13.29 -13.35
N GLU A 179 -19.71 13.09 -12.20
CA GLU A 179 -21.06 12.49 -12.10
C GLU A 179 -22.09 13.34 -12.85
N GLU A 180 -22.06 14.67 -12.69
CA GLU A 180 -22.92 15.58 -13.47
C GLU A 180 -22.73 15.40 -14.98
N ARG A 181 -21.48 15.34 -15.44
CA ARG A 181 -21.14 15.13 -16.85
C ARG A 181 -21.57 13.79 -17.40
N LEU A 182 -21.57 12.75 -16.56
CA LEU A 182 -21.89 11.38 -16.95
C LEU A 182 -23.38 11.06 -16.87
N THR A 183 -24.20 11.92 -16.26
CA THR A 183 -25.62 11.66 -15.99
C THR A 183 -26.38 11.18 -17.22
N THR A 184 -26.25 11.86 -18.37
CA THR A 184 -26.96 11.50 -19.61
C THR A 184 -26.50 10.15 -20.16
N LEU A 185 -25.19 9.86 -20.12
CA LEU A 185 -24.63 8.58 -20.59
C LEU A 185 -25.03 7.42 -19.66
N ARG A 186 -25.02 7.63 -18.35
CA ARG A 186 -25.49 6.65 -17.38
C ARG A 186 -26.96 6.30 -17.57
N ALA A 187 -27.80 7.31 -17.85
CA ALA A 187 -29.20 7.09 -18.16
C ALA A 187 -29.38 6.27 -19.47
N HIS A 188 -28.58 6.56 -20.49
CA HIS A 188 -28.59 5.83 -21.75
C HIS A 188 -28.17 4.35 -21.58
N TYR A 189 -27.20 4.08 -20.71
CA TYR A 189 -26.68 2.74 -20.45
C TYR A 189 -27.18 2.11 -19.13
N ALA A 190 -28.36 2.53 -18.65
CA ALA A 190 -28.89 2.09 -17.35
C ALA A 190 -29.05 0.57 -17.19
N GLN A 191 -29.14 -0.18 -18.29
CA GLN A 191 -29.25 -1.65 -18.28
C GLN A 191 -27.89 -2.38 -18.35
N VAL A 192 -26.79 -1.62 -18.48
CA VAL A 192 -25.44 -2.19 -18.59
C VAL A 192 -24.74 -2.10 -17.23
N PRO A 193 -24.20 -3.21 -16.69
CA PRO A 193 -23.40 -3.15 -15.47
C PRO A 193 -22.12 -2.33 -15.68
N LEU A 194 -22.01 -1.17 -15.04
CA LEU A 194 -20.88 -0.25 -15.17
C LEU A 194 -19.87 -0.36 -14.01
N ARG A 195 -19.93 -1.43 -13.21
CA ARG A 195 -19.08 -1.63 -12.01
C ARG A 195 -17.60 -1.34 -12.25
N ARG A 196 -17.00 -1.86 -13.33
CA ARG A 196 -15.58 -1.61 -13.66
C ARG A 196 -15.29 -0.14 -13.92
N PHE A 197 -16.23 0.57 -14.55
CA PHE A 197 -16.11 2.00 -14.80
C PHE A 197 -16.28 2.80 -13.51
N ASP A 198 -17.22 2.43 -12.64
CA ASP A 198 -17.42 3.07 -11.33
C ASP A 198 -16.18 2.96 -10.46
N ARG A 199 -15.52 1.80 -10.47
CA ARG A 199 -14.23 1.61 -9.80
C ARG A 199 -13.11 2.45 -10.43
N CYS A 200 -13.09 2.57 -11.75
CA CYS A 200 -12.15 3.47 -12.43
C CYS A 200 -12.30 4.91 -11.93
N LEU A 201 -13.53 5.40 -11.77
CA LEU A 201 -13.80 6.72 -11.18
C LEU A 201 -13.37 6.80 -9.71
N ALA A 202 -13.65 5.78 -8.92
CA ALA A 202 -13.25 5.71 -7.52
C ALA A 202 -11.72 5.78 -7.36
N ILE A 203 -10.97 5.10 -8.22
CA ILE A 203 -9.51 5.15 -8.27
C ILE A 203 -9.02 6.54 -8.71
N LEU A 204 -9.61 7.11 -9.77
CA LEU A 204 -9.27 8.43 -10.30
C LEU A 204 -9.46 9.52 -9.23
N THR A 205 -10.54 9.44 -8.46
CA THR A 205 -10.87 10.36 -7.38
C THR A 205 -10.24 9.98 -6.02
N GLN A 206 -9.37 8.97 -6.01
CA GLN A 206 -8.64 8.47 -4.83
C GLN A 206 -9.54 7.99 -3.67
N ARG A 207 -10.78 7.61 -3.96
CA ARG A 207 -11.65 6.90 -3.00
C ARG A 207 -11.27 5.44 -2.84
N GLU A 208 -10.64 4.87 -3.88
CA GLU A 208 -10.14 3.51 -3.91
C GLU A 208 -8.67 3.49 -4.34
N ARG A 209 -7.89 2.58 -3.79
CA ARG A 209 -6.50 2.36 -4.22
C ARG A 209 -6.42 1.26 -5.28
N ILE A 210 -5.36 1.29 -6.08
CA ILE A 210 -5.07 0.22 -7.04
C ILE A 210 -4.52 -0.98 -6.28
N TYR A 211 -5.13 -2.14 -6.49
CA TYR A 211 -4.63 -3.41 -6.01
C TYR A 211 -4.02 -4.19 -7.17
N GLN A 212 -2.87 -4.78 -6.92
CA GLN A 212 -2.12 -5.57 -7.90
C GLN A 212 -1.88 -6.97 -7.35
N GLN A 213 -1.69 -7.94 -8.26
CA GLN A 213 -1.17 -9.25 -7.91
C GLN A 213 0.22 -9.11 -7.26
N ARG A 214 0.41 -9.72 -6.08
CA ARG A 214 1.67 -9.72 -5.34
C ARG A 214 1.97 -11.12 -4.80
N PRO A 215 2.14 -12.12 -5.68
CA PRO A 215 2.47 -13.46 -5.23
C PRO A 215 3.84 -13.47 -4.55
N SER A 216 3.97 -14.27 -3.49
CA SER A 216 5.21 -14.34 -2.72
C SER A 216 6.25 -15.31 -3.30
N PHE A 217 5.86 -16.18 -4.25
CA PHE A 217 6.71 -17.22 -4.80
C PHE A 217 6.83 -17.16 -6.33
N LEU A 218 5.73 -17.34 -7.07
CA LEU A 218 5.74 -17.41 -8.53
C LEU A 218 4.78 -16.38 -9.11
N TYR A 219 5.33 -15.46 -9.91
CA TYR A 219 4.55 -14.52 -10.72
C TYR A 219 4.59 -14.94 -12.18
N PHE A 220 3.43 -15.29 -12.74
CA PHE A 220 3.26 -15.54 -14.15
C PHE A 220 2.78 -14.25 -14.83
N PRO A 221 3.52 -13.72 -15.82
CA PRO A 221 3.20 -12.42 -16.43
C PRO A 221 1.95 -12.49 -17.30
N GLN A 222 1.32 -11.34 -17.50
CA GLN A 222 0.17 -11.14 -18.40
C GLN A 222 -1.13 -11.86 -17.98
N LEU A 223 -1.22 -12.46 -16.82
CA LEU A 223 -2.49 -12.90 -16.26
C LEU A 223 -3.26 -11.68 -15.72
N ALA A 224 -4.57 -11.64 -16.00
CA ALA A 224 -5.40 -10.53 -15.58
C ALA A 224 -5.52 -10.45 -14.03
N ALA A 225 -5.30 -9.28 -13.46
CA ALA A 225 -5.52 -9.03 -12.04
C ALA A 225 -7.03 -8.80 -11.79
N ILE A 226 -7.77 -9.89 -11.63
CA ILE A 226 -9.22 -9.88 -11.39
C ILE A 226 -9.47 -10.28 -9.94
N GLU A 227 -10.07 -9.39 -9.16
CA GLU A 227 -10.33 -9.63 -7.74
C GLU A 227 -11.29 -10.79 -7.54
N PHE A 228 -12.46 -10.73 -8.19
CA PHE A 228 -13.42 -11.80 -8.23
C PHE A 228 -13.76 -12.08 -9.70
N HIS A 229 -13.57 -13.31 -10.11
CA HIS A 229 -13.88 -13.76 -11.47
C HIS A 229 -15.39 -13.88 -11.71
N GLU A 230 -15.78 -13.72 -12.96
CA GLU A 230 -17.18 -13.84 -13.34
C GLU A 230 -17.62 -15.32 -13.31
N ARG A 231 -18.82 -15.55 -12.78
CA ARG A 231 -19.37 -16.91 -12.65
C ARG A 231 -19.45 -17.65 -13.98
N ALA A 232 -19.71 -16.93 -15.07
CA ALA A 232 -19.83 -17.51 -16.42
C ALA A 232 -18.57 -18.24 -16.89
N ASP A 233 -17.40 -17.89 -16.34
CA ASP A 233 -16.13 -18.53 -16.68
C ASP A 233 -15.99 -19.92 -16.03
N PHE A 234 -16.86 -20.26 -15.07
CA PHE A 234 -16.80 -21.48 -14.28
C PHE A 234 -18.17 -22.21 -14.21
N PRO A 235 -18.70 -22.74 -15.32
CA PRO A 235 -20.03 -23.35 -15.35
C PRO A 235 -20.19 -24.57 -14.43
N TRP A 236 -19.10 -25.22 -14.02
CA TRP A 236 -19.09 -26.33 -13.06
C TRP A 236 -19.42 -25.89 -11.62
N LEU A 237 -19.43 -24.59 -11.30
CA LEU A 237 -19.84 -24.08 -9.98
C LEU A 237 -21.26 -24.53 -9.61
N ASP A 238 -22.15 -24.67 -10.58
CA ASP A 238 -23.53 -25.15 -10.34
C ASP A 238 -23.54 -26.55 -9.73
N SER A 239 -22.60 -27.43 -10.15
CA SER A 239 -22.51 -28.79 -9.61
C SER A 239 -22.06 -28.87 -8.18
N ILE A 240 -21.02 -28.08 -7.81
CA ILE A 240 -20.53 -28.10 -6.42
C ILE A 240 -21.49 -27.38 -5.48
N GLU A 241 -22.20 -26.35 -5.95
CA GLU A 241 -23.25 -25.69 -5.17
C GLU A 241 -24.44 -26.61 -4.93
N ALA A 242 -24.83 -27.43 -5.92
CA ALA A 242 -25.88 -28.42 -5.76
C ALA A 242 -25.56 -29.46 -4.66
N ALA A 243 -24.26 -29.74 -4.43
CA ALA A 243 -23.80 -30.64 -3.40
C ALA A 243 -23.66 -29.96 -2.01
N MET A 244 -23.95 -28.67 -1.86
CA MET A 244 -23.66 -27.88 -0.66
C MET A 244 -24.22 -28.47 0.62
N GLU A 245 -25.47 -28.92 0.61
CA GLU A 245 -26.11 -29.49 1.81
C GLU A 245 -25.42 -30.80 2.27
N ASP A 246 -25.00 -31.64 1.32
CA ASP A 246 -24.24 -32.85 1.62
C ASP A 246 -22.85 -32.51 2.18
N ILE A 247 -22.16 -31.56 1.56
CA ILE A 247 -20.86 -31.07 2.00
C ILE A 247 -20.96 -30.46 3.41
N ARG A 248 -21.99 -29.66 3.67
CA ARG A 248 -22.26 -29.08 4.99
C ARG A 248 -22.54 -30.16 6.04
N ALA A 249 -23.32 -31.18 5.71
CA ALA A 249 -23.62 -32.28 6.61
C ALA A 249 -22.35 -33.05 7.00
N GLU A 250 -21.46 -33.33 6.04
CA GLU A 250 -20.17 -33.97 6.30
C GLU A 250 -19.28 -33.11 7.19
N LEU A 251 -19.21 -31.78 6.95
CA LEU A 251 -18.49 -30.84 7.80
C LEU A 251 -19.03 -30.87 9.24
N VAL A 252 -20.34 -30.84 9.43
CA VAL A 252 -20.96 -30.88 10.77
C VAL A 252 -20.61 -32.19 11.49
N ASP A 253 -20.59 -33.33 10.76
CA ASP A 253 -20.15 -34.62 11.31
C ASP A 253 -18.67 -34.60 11.71
N VAL A 254 -17.79 -34.01 10.90
CA VAL A 254 -16.37 -33.79 11.23
C VAL A 254 -16.23 -32.94 12.50
N LEU A 255 -16.93 -31.83 12.60
CA LEU A 255 -16.87 -30.97 13.78
C LEU A 255 -17.36 -31.66 15.05
N ALA A 256 -18.34 -32.55 14.93
CA ALA A 256 -18.89 -33.31 16.07
C ALA A 256 -18.02 -34.50 16.49
N LYS A 257 -17.39 -35.21 15.54
CA LYS A 257 -16.78 -36.52 15.80
C LYS A 257 -15.26 -36.54 15.61
N ASP A 258 -14.70 -35.59 14.89
CA ASP A 258 -13.27 -35.56 14.49
C ASP A 258 -12.61 -34.17 14.66
N SER A 259 -13.15 -33.37 15.55
CA SER A 259 -12.60 -32.03 15.83
C SER A 259 -11.15 -32.04 16.30
N ALA A 260 -10.64 -33.20 16.77
CA ALA A 260 -9.24 -33.38 17.14
C ALA A 260 -8.29 -33.29 15.94
N ALA A 261 -8.75 -33.65 14.74
CA ALA A 261 -8.00 -33.57 13.48
C ALA A 261 -7.95 -32.14 12.86
N LEU A 262 -8.65 -31.21 13.45
CA LEU A 262 -8.52 -29.80 13.06
C LEU A 262 -7.14 -29.26 13.44
N GLU A 263 -6.47 -28.64 12.47
CA GLU A 263 -5.16 -28.02 12.66
C GLU A 263 -5.29 -26.47 12.68
N ALA A 264 -4.37 -25.80 13.38
CA ALA A 264 -4.24 -24.34 13.22
C ALA A 264 -3.72 -24.04 11.82
N TYR A 265 -4.38 -23.15 11.08
CA TYR A 265 -3.95 -22.80 9.71
C TYR A 265 -2.57 -22.16 9.70
N VAL A 266 -2.34 -21.19 10.60
CA VAL A 266 -1.04 -20.52 10.77
C VAL A 266 -0.21 -21.33 11.79
N SER A 267 0.46 -22.40 11.33
CA SER A 267 1.16 -23.35 12.19
C SER A 267 2.68 -23.28 12.11
N HIS A 268 3.26 -22.67 11.08
CA HIS A 268 4.69 -22.67 10.80
C HIS A 268 5.39 -21.38 11.27
N GLY A 269 6.70 -21.49 11.52
CA GLY A 269 7.53 -20.40 12.02
C GLY A 269 7.64 -20.33 13.54
N THR A 270 8.59 -19.57 14.05
CA THR A 270 8.73 -19.27 15.48
C THR A 270 8.03 -17.97 15.81
N SER A 271 7.53 -17.81 17.03
CA SER A 271 6.87 -16.56 17.49
C SER A 271 7.71 -15.28 17.28
N ARG A 272 9.02 -15.41 17.05
CA ARG A 272 9.94 -14.29 16.77
C ARG A 272 10.03 -13.94 15.27
N SER A 273 9.76 -14.91 14.39
CA SER A 273 9.83 -14.72 12.92
C SER A 273 8.49 -14.38 12.29
N ILE A 274 7.39 -14.48 13.04
CA ILE A 274 6.04 -14.19 12.53
C ILE A 274 5.76 -12.70 12.59
N GLU A 275 5.26 -12.16 11.47
CA GLU A 275 4.79 -10.78 11.41
C GLU A 275 3.74 -10.50 12.50
N GLN A 276 3.76 -9.29 13.05
CA GLN A 276 2.89 -8.87 14.15
C GLN A 276 1.40 -9.14 13.87
N LYS A 277 0.97 -8.99 12.61
CA LYS A 277 -0.42 -9.19 12.18
C LYS A 277 -0.92 -10.64 12.36
N TRP A 278 -0.01 -11.65 12.36
CA TRP A 278 -0.35 -13.07 12.46
C TRP A 278 -0.29 -13.64 13.88
N ARG A 279 0.19 -12.87 14.85
CA ARG A 279 0.47 -13.38 16.22
C ARG A 279 -0.74 -14.00 16.91
N GLU A 280 -1.92 -13.43 16.72
CA GLU A 280 -3.15 -13.93 17.35
C GLU A 280 -3.63 -15.25 16.74
N LEU A 281 -3.27 -15.53 15.49
CA LEU A 281 -3.68 -16.73 14.76
C LEU A 281 -2.59 -17.80 14.76
N HIS A 282 -1.36 -17.46 15.16
CA HIS A 282 -0.25 -18.39 15.16
C HIS A 282 -0.45 -19.51 16.18
N GLN A 283 -0.43 -20.76 15.68
CA GLN A 283 -0.70 -21.97 16.48
C GLN A 283 -2.04 -21.91 17.26
N SER A 284 -2.97 -21.13 16.77
CA SER A 284 -4.27 -20.90 17.37
C SER A 284 -5.38 -21.58 16.56
N ARG A 285 -6.29 -22.25 17.24
CA ARG A 285 -7.48 -22.83 16.62
C ARG A 285 -8.56 -21.82 16.28
N ARG A 286 -8.35 -20.54 16.58
CA ARG A 286 -9.28 -19.48 16.16
C ARG A 286 -9.45 -19.41 14.63
N TRP A 287 -8.43 -19.84 13.89
CA TRP A 287 -8.52 -20.17 12.47
C TRP A 287 -7.99 -21.58 12.28
N SER A 288 -8.90 -22.52 12.15
CA SER A 288 -8.60 -23.93 12.03
C SER A 288 -9.03 -24.50 10.69
N VAL A 289 -8.40 -25.60 10.31
CA VAL A 289 -8.63 -26.24 9.01
C VAL A 289 -8.71 -27.75 9.16
N TYR A 290 -9.49 -28.37 8.28
CA TYR A 290 -9.54 -29.80 8.07
C TYR A 290 -9.19 -30.09 6.61
N TYR A 291 -8.00 -30.65 6.38
CA TYR A 291 -7.51 -30.90 5.03
C TYR A 291 -8.10 -32.16 4.41
N LEU A 292 -8.61 -32.03 3.20
CA LEU A 292 -8.93 -33.16 2.31
C LEU A 292 -7.76 -33.45 1.38
N TRP A 293 -7.16 -32.40 0.84
CA TRP A 293 -5.86 -32.39 0.16
C TRP A 293 -5.02 -31.24 0.65
N ARG A 294 -3.74 -31.50 0.79
CA ARG A 294 -2.74 -30.48 1.13
C ARG A 294 -1.50 -30.70 0.28
N ASP A 295 -1.09 -29.68 -0.47
CA ASP A 295 0.15 -29.71 -1.24
C ASP A 295 0.23 -30.86 -2.27
N GLY A 296 -0.91 -31.23 -2.86
CA GLY A 296 -1.04 -32.35 -3.76
C GLY A 296 -1.18 -33.70 -3.07
N ILE A 297 -1.10 -33.75 -1.74
CA ILE A 297 -1.20 -34.99 -0.96
C ILE A 297 -2.64 -35.14 -0.44
N ALA A 298 -3.26 -36.26 -0.79
CA ALA A 298 -4.57 -36.62 -0.26
C ALA A 298 -4.47 -37.09 1.21
N TYR A 299 -5.51 -36.81 1.98
CA TYR A 299 -5.70 -37.33 3.35
C TYR A 299 -6.76 -38.45 3.31
N PRO A 300 -6.39 -39.72 3.11
CA PRO A 300 -7.34 -40.80 2.85
C PRO A 300 -8.41 -40.99 3.93
N GLU A 301 -8.03 -40.81 5.20
CA GLU A 301 -8.96 -40.96 6.32
C GLU A 301 -9.99 -39.83 6.34
N HIS A 302 -9.57 -38.60 6.02
CA HIS A 302 -10.47 -37.44 5.93
C HIS A 302 -11.40 -37.56 4.73
N LEU A 303 -10.89 -38.02 3.59
CA LEU A 303 -11.69 -38.26 2.37
C LEU A 303 -12.72 -39.37 2.59
N ALA A 304 -12.35 -40.44 3.35
CA ALA A 304 -13.29 -41.49 3.68
C ALA A 304 -14.45 -41.00 4.60
N ARG A 305 -14.21 -39.94 5.39
CA ARG A 305 -15.25 -39.27 6.20
C ARG A 305 -16.11 -38.30 5.38
N CYS A 306 -15.57 -37.76 4.29
CA CYS A 306 -16.23 -36.76 3.46
C CYS A 306 -16.36 -37.22 1.99
N PRO A 307 -16.98 -38.40 1.73
CA PRO A 307 -17.00 -38.99 0.39
C PRO A 307 -17.83 -38.18 -0.61
N ARG A 308 -18.87 -37.46 -0.17
CA ARG A 308 -19.69 -36.61 -1.05
C ARG A 308 -18.94 -35.35 -1.42
N THR A 309 -18.22 -34.75 -0.46
CA THR A 309 -17.32 -33.60 -0.73
C THR A 309 -16.22 -34.02 -1.71
N ALA A 310 -15.60 -35.19 -1.51
CA ALA A 310 -14.60 -35.73 -2.42
C ALA A 310 -15.14 -35.87 -3.85
N ALA A 311 -16.31 -36.51 -4.00
CA ALA A 311 -16.97 -36.70 -5.30
C ALA A 311 -17.35 -35.35 -5.96
N ALA A 312 -17.83 -34.37 -5.20
CA ALA A 312 -18.13 -33.04 -5.71
C ALA A 312 -16.88 -32.32 -6.25
N LEU A 313 -15.75 -32.47 -5.56
CA LEU A 313 -14.47 -31.87 -5.97
C LEU A 313 -13.86 -32.56 -7.20
N GLU A 314 -14.16 -33.82 -7.51
CA GLU A 314 -13.71 -34.50 -8.73
C GLU A 314 -14.26 -33.83 -10.00
N GLY A 315 -15.45 -33.23 -9.94
CA GLY A 315 -16.07 -32.48 -11.04
C GLY A 315 -15.48 -31.09 -11.29
N CYS A 316 -14.56 -30.63 -10.44
CA CYS A 316 -13.96 -29.31 -10.54
C CYS A 316 -12.61 -29.35 -11.25
N SER A 317 -12.27 -28.30 -12.02
CA SER A 317 -10.96 -28.16 -12.69
C SER A 317 -9.86 -27.80 -11.69
N ARG A 318 -9.56 -28.69 -10.76
CA ARG A 318 -8.55 -28.46 -9.71
C ARG A 318 -7.17 -28.20 -10.30
N CYS A 319 -6.39 -27.39 -9.62
CA CYS A 319 -4.97 -27.21 -9.94
C CYS A 319 -4.22 -28.47 -9.50
N GLU A 320 -3.43 -29.06 -10.39
CA GLU A 320 -2.63 -30.26 -10.11
C GLU A 320 -1.15 -29.96 -10.35
N VAL A 321 -0.43 -29.70 -9.25
CA VAL A 321 1.02 -29.40 -9.27
C VAL A 321 1.67 -30.26 -8.19
N PRO A 322 2.55 -31.22 -8.56
CA PRO A 322 3.21 -32.09 -7.59
C PRO A 322 3.87 -31.26 -6.48
N GLY A 323 3.48 -31.57 -5.26
CA GLY A 323 4.02 -30.91 -4.09
C GLY A 323 3.52 -29.50 -3.81
N ALA A 324 2.50 -29.02 -4.49
CA ALA A 324 1.94 -27.68 -4.27
C ALA A 324 0.41 -27.62 -4.35
N SER A 325 -0.22 -28.47 -5.18
CA SER A 325 -1.67 -28.53 -5.41
C SER A 325 -2.06 -29.95 -5.86
N PRO A 326 -3.32 -30.41 -5.68
CA PRO A 326 -4.43 -29.63 -5.19
C PRO A 326 -4.37 -29.36 -3.68
N ASN A 327 -5.04 -28.27 -3.30
CA ASN A 327 -5.44 -28.02 -1.92
C ASN A 327 -6.96 -28.01 -1.86
N ALA A 328 -7.50 -28.72 -0.88
CA ALA A 328 -8.93 -28.64 -0.57
C ALA A 328 -9.09 -28.84 0.94
N LEU A 329 -9.84 -27.97 1.58
CA LEU A 329 -9.97 -27.95 3.02
C LEU A 329 -11.26 -27.29 3.48
N PHE A 330 -11.77 -27.69 4.62
CA PHE A 330 -12.71 -26.88 5.37
C PHE A 330 -11.94 -25.86 6.20
N SER A 331 -12.28 -24.59 6.06
CA SER A 331 -11.73 -23.48 6.83
C SER A 331 -12.76 -22.99 7.83
N ILE A 332 -12.42 -23.09 9.11
CA ILE A 332 -13.26 -22.68 10.21
C ILE A 332 -12.65 -21.45 10.88
N LEU A 333 -13.40 -20.37 10.96
CA LEU A 333 -13.01 -19.11 11.62
C LEU A 333 -13.93 -18.89 12.82
N ASP A 334 -13.34 -18.93 14.02
CA ASP A 334 -14.08 -18.75 15.27
C ASP A 334 -14.75 -17.37 15.36
N ALA A 335 -15.68 -17.25 16.29
CA ALA A 335 -16.33 -16.00 16.68
C ALA A 335 -15.31 -14.88 16.95
N LYS A 336 -15.64 -13.64 16.57
CA LYS A 336 -14.81 -12.43 16.82
C LYS A 336 -13.36 -12.57 16.33
N THR A 337 -13.17 -13.20 15.17
CA THR A 337 -11.84 -13.47 14.62
C THR A 337 -11.69 -12.84 13.25
N ARG A 338 -10.49 -12.29 12.99
CA ARG A 338 -10.11 -11.69 11.70
C ARG A 338 -8.86 -12.34 11.14
N ILE A 339 -8.90 -12.66 9.86
CA ILE A 339 -7.73 -13.00 9.05
C ILE A 339 -7.22 -11.69 8.47
N PRO A 340 -6.01 -11.24 8.82
CA PRO A 340 -5.50 -9.94 8.41
C PRO A 340 -5.23 -9.87 6.91
N PRO A 341 -5.11 -8.66 6.32
CA PRO A 341 -4.77 -8.49 4.91
C PRO A 341 -3.48 -9.21 4.54
N HIS A 342 -3.55 -10.05 3.50
CA HIS A 342 -2.43 -10.85 3.00
C HIS A 342 -2.59 -11.17 1.51
N THR A 343 -1.56 -11.78 0.93
CA THR A 343 -1.54 -12.23 -0.46
C THR A 343 -1.07 -13.68 -0.54
N GLY A 344 -1.50 -14.39 -1.58
CA GLY A 344 -1.12 -15.76 -1.86
C GLY A 344 0.27 -15.93 -2.46
N VAL A 345 0.57 -17.16 -2.89
CA VAL A 345 1.94 -17.55 -3.26
C VAL A 345 2.20 -17.52 -4.76
N ASN A 346 1.19 -17.75 -5.61
CA ASN A 346 1.34 -17.71 -7.06
C ASN A 346 0.02 -17.36 -7.75
N ASN A 347 0.07 -16.67 -8.90
CA ASN A 347 -1.10 -16.25 -9.67
C ASN A 347 -1.48 -17.25 -10.79
N THR A 348 -0.83 -18.42 -10.83
CA THR A 348 -1.15 -19.48 -11.79
C THR A 348 -2.35 -20.31 -11.37
N ARG A 349 -2.85 -20.09 -10.16
CA ARG A 349 -4.06 -20.70 -9.61
C ARG A 349 -4.97 -19.64 -9.01
N LEU A 350 -6.23 -19.99 -8.91
CA LEU A 350 -7.27 -19.22 -8.23
C LEU A 350 -7.84 -20.04 -7.09
N PHE A 351 -8.43 -19.37 -6.11
CA PHE A 351 -9.15 -20.03 -5.04
C PHE A 351 -10.66 -19.96 -5.24
N VAL A 352 -11.31 -21.04 -4.86
CA VAL A 352 -12.77 -21.16 -4.80
C VAL A 352 -13.17 -21.25 -3.33
N HIS A 353 -14.10 -20.40 -2.94
CA HIS A 353 -14.76 -20.48 -1.63
C HIS A 353 -16.22 -20.87 -1.82
N LEU A 354 -16.63 -21.98 -1.21
CA LEU A 354 -18.04 -22.35 -1.07
C LEU A 354 -18.45 -22.14 0.39
N PRO A 355 -19.28 -21.11 0.67
CA PRO A 355 -19.79 -20.82 2.01
C PRO A 355 -20.73 -21.92 2.49
N LEU A 356 -20.48 -22.50 3.68
CA LEU A 356 -21.26 -23.59 4.26
C LEU A 356 -22.03 -23.18 5.51
N ILE A 357 -21.37 -22.51 6.45
CA ILE A 357 -21.93 -22.00 7.71
C ILE A 357 -21.50 -20.55 7.83
N ILE A 358 -22.42 -19.63 7.66
CA ILE A 358 -22.14 -18.18 7.62
C ILE A 358 -23.11 -17.46 8.57
N PRO A 359 -22.71 -17.22 9.81
CA PRO A 359 -23.48 -16.37 10.71
C PRO A 359 -23.43 -14.90 10.28
N PRO A 360 -24.42 -14.08 10.66
CA PRO A 360 -24.43 -12.65 10.34
C PRO A 360 -23.18 -11.94 10.89
N GLY A 361 -22.64 -10.98 10.12
CA GLY A 361 -21.44 -10.24 10.50
C GLY A 361 -20.13 -10.84 9.97
N CYS A 362 -20.21 -11.86 9.11
CA CYS A 362 -19.06 -12.37 8.37
C CYS A 362 -18.86 -11.61 7.06
N GLY A 363 -17.60 -11.32 6.71
CA GLY A 363 -17.28 -10.67 5.45
C GLY A 363 -15.97 -11.13 4.85
N PHE A 364 -15.80 -10.80 3.57
CA PHE A 364 -14.61 -11.11 2.78
C PHE A 364 -14.32 -9.97 1.79
N ARG A 365 -13.06 -9.55 1.71
CA ARG A 365 -12.59 -8.52 0.80
C ARG A 365 -11.43 -9.05 -0.02
N VAL A 366 -11.46 -8.77 -1.31
CA VAL A 366 -10.33 -8.95 -2.22
C VAL A 366 -10.10 -7.62 -2.93
N GLY A 367 -8.91 -7.07 -2.83
CA GLY A 367 -8.62 -5.76 -3.38
C GLY A 367 -9.54 -4.67 -2.84
N GLY A 368 -10.21 -3.96 -3.71
CA GLY A 368 -11.20 -2.93 -3.37
C GLY A 368 -12.63 -3.47 -3.29
N GLU A 369 -12.87 -4.73 -3.59
CA GLU A 369 -14.20 -5.31 -3.60
C GLU A 369 -14.47 -6.13 -2.34
N GLN A 370 -15.54 -5.77 -1.63
CA GLN A 370 -16.06 -6.55 -0.51
C GLN A 370 -17.29 -7.31 -0.96
N ARG A 371 -17.37 -8.59 -0.60
CA ARG A 371 -18.56 -9.43 -0.81
C ARG A 371 -19.10 -9.93 0.52
N GLU A 372 -20.42 -9.96 0.61
CA GLU A 372 -21.13 -10.70 1.64
C GLU A 372 -21.14 -12.20 1.25
N TRP A 373 -21.12 -13.03 2.27
CA TRP A 373 -21.19 -14.47 2.10
C TRP A 373 -22.65 -14.91 1.96
N GLU A 374 -22.95 -15.60 0.87
CA GLU A 374 -24.23 -16.26 0.67
C GLU A 374 -24.03 -17.78 0.80
N PRO A 375 -24.63 -18.46 1.82
CA PRO A 375 -24.48 -19.92 1.94
C PRO A 375 -24.86 -20.64 0.66
N GLY A 376 -23.99 -21.55 0.22
CA GLY A 376 -24.18 -22.33 -1.01
C GLY A 376 -23.87 -21.60 -2.31
N LYS A 377 -23.44 -20.31 -2.28
CA LYS A 377 -23.02 -19.57 -3.48
C LYS A 377 -21.50 -19.43 -3.50
N ALA A 378 -20.88 -20.23 -4.35
CA ALA A 378 -19.43 -20.21 -4.50
C ALA A 378 -18.98 -18.98 -5.31
N PHE A 379 -17.77 -18.52 -5.02
CA PHE A 379 -17.08 -17.52 -5.81
C PHE A 379 -15.61 -17.90 -6.02
N VAL A 380 -15.06 -17.41 -7.11
CA VAL A 380 -13.66 -17.61 -7.51
C VAL A 380 -12.94 -16.28 -7.42
N PHE A 381 -11.74 -16.26 -6.82
CA PHE A 381 -10.96 -15.07 -6.66
C PHE A 381 -9.45 -15.33 -6.79
N ASP A 382 -8.70 -14.27 -7.08
CA ASP A 382 -7.24 -14.29 -7.13
C ASP A 382 -6.67 -13.96 -5.73
N ASP A 383 -6.14 -14.97 -5.05
CA ASP A 383 -5.56 -14.83 -3.72
C ASP A 383 -4.25 -14.04 -3.69
N THR A 384 -3.62 -13.81 -4.85
CA THR A 384 -2.41 -12.98 -4.95
C THR A 384 -2.69 -11.48 -4.90
N ILE A 385 -3.96 -11.09 -5.03
CA ILE A 385 -4.44 -9.77 -4.69
C ILE A 385 -4.70 -9.72 -3.17
N GLU A 386 -4.33 -8.62 -2.53
CA GLU A 386 -4.52 -8.47 -1.07
C GLU A 386 -5.96 -8.77 -0.68
N HIS A 387 -6.14 -9.73 0.22
CA HIS A 387 -7.46 -10.14 0.69
C HIS A 387 -7.47 -10.34 2.21
N GLU A 388 -8.67 -10.27 2.79
CA GLU A 388 -8.91 -10.46 4.22
C GLU A 388 -10.31 -11.03 4.48
N ALA A 389 -10.47 -11.68 5.63
CA ALA A 389 -11.76 -12.21 6.05
C ALA A 389 -12.01 -11.89 7.52
N TRP A 390 -13.27 -11.80 7.91
CA TRP A 390 -13.64 -11.61 9.30
C TRP A 390 -14.92 -12.34 9.65
N ASN A 391 -15.04 -12.62 10.93
CA ASN A 391 -16.23 -13.14 11.57
C ASN A 391 -16.51 -12.31 12.82
N ASP A 392 -17.39 -11.32 12.70
CA ASP A 392 -17.79 -10.44 13.81
C ASP A 392 -19.00 -10.99 14.57
N SER A 393 -19.45 -12.24 14.27
CA SER A 393 -20.53 -12.94 14.95
C SER A 393 -20.06 -13.60 16.27
N ASP A 394 -21.00 -14.19 16.98
CA ASP A 394 -20.76 -14.98 18.20
C ASP A 394 -20.68 -16.51 17.92
N GLU A 395 -20.73 -16.91 16.64
CA GLU A 395 -20.70 -18.30 16.18
C GLU A 395 -19.55 -18.52 15.17
N PRO A 396 -19.03 -19.75 15.05
CA PRO A 396 -17.99 -20.04 14.05
C PRO A 396 -18.54 -19.98 12.61
N ARG A 397 -17.70 -19.45 11.69
CA ARG A 397 -17.94 -19.44 10.26
C ARG A 397 -17.18 -20.58 9.59
N ALA A 398 -17.78 -21.30 8.65
CA ALA A 398 -17.11 -22.35 7.91
C ALA A 398 -17.34 -22.27 6.39
N VAL A 399 -16.26 -22.47 5.63
CA VAL A 399 -16.26 -22.51 4.18
C VAL A 399 -15.43 -23.69 3.67
N LEU A 400 -15.82 -24.28 2.53
CA LEU A 400 -14.95 -25.16 1.76
C LEU A 400 -14.07 -24.28 0.86
N ILE A 401 -12.77 -24.49 0.92
CA ILE A 401 -11.77 -23.79 0.12
C ILE A 401 -11.02 -24.81 -0.73
N PHE A 402 -10.84 -24.52 -2.03
CA PHE A 402 -9.98 -25.33 -2.91
C PHE A 402 -9.37 -24.50 -4.02
N ASP A 403 -8.25 -24.95 -4.58
CA ASP A 403 -7.55 -24.28 -5.68
C ASP A 403 -7.87 -24.89 -7.04
N ILE A 404 -7.92 -24.02 -8.04
CA ILE A 404 -8.12 -24.37 -9.44
C ILE A 404 -7.04 -23.69 -10.29
N TRP A 405 -6.81 -24.20 -11.51
CA TRP A 405 -5.98 -23.49 -12.47
C TRP A 405 -6.59 -22.14 -12.84
N ASN A 406 -5.70 -21.12 -13.00
CA ASN A 406 -6.11 -19.90 -13.65
C ASN A 406 -6.55 -20.24 -15.09
N PRO A 407 -7.78 -19.87 -15.52
CA PRO A 407 -8.32 -20.28 -16.82
C PRO A 407 -7.56 -19.69 -18.01
N ASP A 408 -6.83 -18.57 -17.82
CA ASP A 408 -6.05 -17.91 -18.86
C ASP A 408 -4.77 -18.67 -19.22
N LEU A 409 -4.38 -19.69 -18.46
CA LEU A 409 -3.24 -20.54 -18.78
C LEU A 409 -3.60 -21.62 -19.77
N SER A 410 -2.79 -21.77 -20.84
CA SER A 410 -2.89 -22.90 -21.77
C SER A 410 -2.50 -24.21 -21.09
N ALA A 411 -2.83 -25.34 -21.72
CA ALA A 411 -2.45 -26.66 -21.22
C ALA A 411 -0.92 -26.83 -21.12
N GLU A 412 -0.18 -26.29 -22.10
CA GLU A 412 1.27 -26.33 -22.17
C GLU A 412 1.87 -25.50 -21.04
N GLU A 413 1.34 -24.30 -20.78
CA GLU A 413 1.78 -23.43 -19.70
C GLU A 413 1.54 -24.08 -18.32
N ARG A 414 0.38 -24.72 -18.11
CA ARG A 414 0.09 -25.50 -16.90
C ARG A 414 1.11 -26.61 -16.69
N ALA A 415 1.45 -27.35 -17.74
CA ALA A 415 2.46 -28.40 -17.66
C ALA A 415 3.84 -27.84 -17.31
N MET A 416 4.25 -26.72 -17.93
CA MET A 416 5.54 -26.07 -17.65
C MET A 416 5.58 -25.49 -16.23
N VAL A 417 4.50 -24.86 -15.76
CA VAL A 417 4.37 -24.38 -14.37
C VAL A 417 4.51 -25.53 -13.38
N SER A 418 3.79 -26.62 -13.63
CA SER A 418 3.83 -27.83 -12.78
C SER A 418 5.26 -28.37 -12.64
N MET A 419 5.97 -28.55 -13.74
CA MET A 419 7.37 -29.01 -13.73
C MET A 419 8.33 -28.00 -13.08
N THR A 420 8.10 -26.70 -13.29
CA THR A 420 8.92 -25.64 -12.67
C THR A 420 8.77 -25.64 -11.15
N VAL A 421 7.56 -25.71 -10.64
CA VAL A 421 7.30 -25.73 -9.18
C VAL A 421 7.90 -26.98 -8.54
N ALA A 422 7.72 -28.14 -9.17
CA ALA A 422 8.32 -29.40 -8.70
C ALA A 422 9.86 -29.32 -8.69
N GLY A 423 10.46 -28.80 -9.78
CA GLY A 423 11.91 -28.63 -9.90
C GLY A 423 12.50 -27.66 -8.87
N VAL A 424 11.81 -26.56 -8.57
CA VAL A 424 12.24 -25.62 -7.52
C VAL A 424 12.24 -26.31 -6.15
N THR A 425 11.20 -27.07 -5.86
CA THR A 425 11.07 -27.84 -4.60
C THR A 425 12.20 -28.85 -4.48
N GLU A 426 12.49 -29.59 -5.53
CA GLU A 426 13.59 -30.56 -5.59
C GLU A 426 14.96 -29.88 -5.42
N PHE A 427 15.21 -28.78 -6.15
CA PHE A 427 16.49 -28.07 -6.15
C PHE A 427 16.87 -27.53 -4.77
N TYR A 428 15.92 -26.94 -4.06
CA TYR A 428 16.17 -26.38 -2.72
C TYR A 428 16.03 -27.37 -1.59
N GLY A 429 15.49 -28.56 -1.86
CA GLY A 429 15.23 -29.57 -0.83
C GLY A 429 14.24 -29.09 0.23
N PHE A 430 13.37 -28.13 -0.12
CA PHE A 430 12.39 -27.67 0.83
C PHE A 430 11.38 -28.79 1.15
N PRO A 431 11.21 -29.17 2.42
CA PRO A 431 9.93 -29.68 2.82
C PRO A 431 8.94 -28.56 2.51
N GLN A 432 7.86 -28.87 1.84
CA GLN A 432 6.89 -27.89 1.34
C GLN A 432 6.41 -26.98 2.49
N GLN A 433 7.08 -25.85 2.63
CA GLN A 433 6.77 -24.86 3.65
C GLN A 433 5.94 -23.77 2.97
N ARG A 434 4.73 -23.66 3.42
CA ARG A 434 3.86 -22.55 3.09
C ARG A 434 3.84 -21.58 4.22
N ASP A 435 4.63 -20.56 4.06
CA ASP A 435 4.46 -19.35 4.83
C ASP A 435 3.34 -18.54 4.17
N VAL A 436 2.25 -18.37 4.88
CA VAL A 436 1.32 -17.26 4.66
C VAL A 436 2.10 -16.01 5.05
N ARG A 437 2.63 -15.29 4.07
CA ARG A 437 3.32 -14.02 4.27
C ARG A 437 2.39 -12.83 4.14
#